data_ae3b9fd1d13ad9d1e8b1a54bc12492bd
#
_entry.id   ae3b9fd1d13ad9d1e8b1a54bc12492bd
#
_cell.length_a   1.000
_cell.length_b   1.000
_cell.length_c   1.000
_cell.angle_alpha   90.00
_cell.angle_beta   90.00
_cell.angle_gamma   90.00
#
_symmetry.space_group_name_H-M   'P 1'
#
loop_
_entity.id
_entity.type
_entity.pdbx_description
1 polymer ?
#
loop_
_entity_poly.entity_id
_entity_poly.type
_entity_poly.pdbx_seq_one_letter_code
_entity_poly.pdbx_strand_id
1 'polypeptide(L)'
;SRPGVYACGVFQGPKDIPSSVTEASAAAVMAASVLAEARGRDITKIQLPEELDVAEEQPRVGVFVCNCGINIGGVVDVPGVRAYAEKLPHVVYADENLFTCSQDTQEKIKEKIKEHKLNRVVVASCSPKTHAPMFMETLEACGLNPYLFEMANIRNQDSWVHANDHEAATRKAKDLVRMSAARAATLKMLKSKTVPINKRALVIGGGIAGMNAALGLARQGFPVVVVEKEAELGGFARRLHHTIEGADIQAYLKQLAGEVAGHAKIRVL
;
A
#
# COMPACT_ATOMS: atom_id res chain seq x y z
N SER A 1 -10.81 29.83 -7.56
CA SER A 1 -10.42 28.82 -6.55
C SER A 1 -10.31 29.48 -5.18
N ARG A 2 -10.68 28.75 -4.16
CA ARG A 2 -10.59 29.22 -2.77
C ARG A 2 -9.25 28.73 -2.20
N PRO A 3 -8.48 29.55 -1.46
CA PRO A 3 -7.25 29.10 -0.80
C PRO A 3 -7.48 27.85 0.06
N GLY A 4 -6.59 26.85 -0.07
CA GLY A 4 -6.70 25.56 0.62
C GLY A 4 -7.65 24.55 -0.01
N VAL A 5 -8.30 24.89 -1.14
CA VAL A 5 -9.16 23.96 -1.91
C VAL A 5 -8.50 23.69 -3.26
N TYR A 6 -8.25 22.43 -3.52
CA TYR A 6 -7.59 21.95 -4.73
C TYR A 6 -8.51 21.00 -5.49
N ALA A 7 -8.68 21.22 -6.79
CA ALA A 7 -9.42 20.34 -7.67
C ALA A 7 -8.44 19.55 -8.55
N CYS A 8 -8.75 18.29 -8.84
CA CYS A 8 -7.96 17.45 -9.72
C CYS A 8 -8.85 16.44 -10.44
N GLY A 9 -8.30 15.79 -11.47
CA GLY A 9 -8.97 14.76 -12.22
C GLY A 9 -10.17 15.32 -13.00
N VAL A 10 -11.20 14.51 -13.14
CA VAL A 10 -12.41 14.84 -13.95
C VAL A 10 -13.14 16.10 -13.49
N PHE A 11 -12.95 16.57 -12.27
CA PHE A 11 -13.51 17.84 -11.78
C PHE A 11 -12.95 19.07 -12.50
N GLN A 12 -11.79 18.94 -13.17
CA GLN A 12 -11.21 20.01 -13.98
C GLN A 12 -11.54 19.86 -15.47
N GLY A 13 -12.10 18.74 -15.89
CA GLY A 13 -12.43 18.43 -17.26
C GLY A 13 -12.05 16.99 -17.64
N PRO A 14 -12.55 16.48 -18.76
CA PRO A 14 -12.21 15.14 -19.25
C PRO A 14 -10.70 14.98 -19.45
N LYS A 15 -10.14 13.89 -18.98
CA LYS A 15 -8.73 13.54 -19.11
C LYS A 15 -8.49 12.06 -18.94
N ASP A 16 -7.29 11.60 -19.32
CA ASP A 16 -6.88 10.22 -19.16
C ASP A 16 -6.49 9.87 -17.72
N ILE A 17 -6.27 8.58 -17.46
CA ILE A 17 -5.89 8.08 -16.14
C ILE A 17 -4.51 8.62 -15.70
N PRO A 18 -3.45 8.60 -16.53
CA PRO A 18 -2.14 9.17 -16.16
C PRO A 18 -2.20 10.63 -15.75
N SER A 19 -2.93 11.46 -16.50
CA SER A 19 -3.13 12.88 -16.17
C SER A 19 -3.89 13.05 -14.86
N SER A 20 -4.93 12.24 -14.61
CA SER A 20 -5.69 12.26 -13.36
C SER A 20 -4.81 11.93 -12.16
N VAL A 21 -3.93 10.92 -12.26
CA VAL A 21 -2.99 10.54 -11.20
C VAL A 21 -1.96 11.63 -10.95
N THR A 22 -1.44 12.25 -12.01
CA THR A 22 -0.49 13.37 -11.91
C THR A 22 -1.10 14.55 -11.18
N GLU A 23 -2.32 14.95 -11.55
CA GLU A 23 -3.02 16.05 -10.89
C GLU A 23 -3.41 15.74 -9.44
N ALA A 24 -3.83 14.51 -9.16
CA ALA A 24 -4.11 14.08 -7.79
C ALA A 24 -2.84 14.18 -6.91
N SER A 25 -1.70 13.76 -7.43
CA SER A 25 -0.41 13.88 -6.75
C SER A 25 -0.03 15.36 -6.52
N ALA A 26 -0.25 16.22 -7.50
CA ALA A 26 0.02 17.67 -7.37
C ALA A 26 -0.91 18.30 -6.32
N ALA A 27 -2.20 17.98 -6.34
CA ALA A 27 -3.16 18.47 -5.36
C ALA A 27 -2.80 18.03 -3.93
N ALA A 28 -2.38 16.77 -3.77
CA ALA A 28 -1.91 16.24 -2.49
C ALA A 28 -0.66 16.97 -1.97
N VAL A 29 0.32 17.25 -2.83
CA VAL A 29 1.53 18.02 -2.46
C VAL A 29 1.18 19.44 -2.05
N MET A 30 0.28 20.10 -2.77
CA MET A 30 -0.17 21.46 -2.44
C MET A 30 -0.89 21.48 -1.08
N ALA A 31 -1.78 20.54 -0.82
CA ALA A 31 -2.46 20.41 0.47
C ALA A 31 -1.46 20.10 1.61
N ALA A 32 -0.53 19.17 1.40
CA ALA A 32 0.52 18.84 2.36
C ALA A 32 1.44 20.02 2.69
N SER A 33 1.69 20.90 1.72
CA SER A 33 2.49 22.12 1.93
C SER A 33 1.79 23.11 2.88
N VAL A 34 0.47 23.27 2.75
CA VAL A 34 -0.33 24.11 3.67
C VAL A 34 -0.37 23.52 5.08
N LEU A 35 -0.41 22.20 5.20
CA LEU A 35 -0.50 21.48 6.47
C LEU A 35 0.87 21.18 7.12
N ALA A 36 1.97 21.61 6.48
CA ALA A 36 3.32 21.21 6.91
C ALA A 36 3.65 21.56 8.37
N GLU A 37 3.20 22.73 8.83
CA GLU A 37 3.43 23.21 10.21
C GLU A 37 2.60 22.41 11.26
N ALA A 38 1.47 21.84 10.84
CA ALA A 38 0.61 21.03 11.70
C ALA A 38 0.98 19.54 11.67
N ARG A 39 2.01 19.14 10.91
CA ARG A 39 2.42 17.75 10.78
C ARG A 39 2.70 17.12 12.14
N GLY A 40 2.01 16.02 12.41
CA GLY A 40 2.18 15.25 13.64
C GLY A 40 1.40 15.75 14.85
N ARG A 41 0.58 16.82 14.73
CA ARG A 41 -0.24 17.31 15.85
C ARG A 41 -1.45 16.44 16.15
N ASP A 42 -2.09 15.92 15.11
CA ASP A 42 -3.35 15.16 15.21
C ASP A 42 -3.14 13.66 14.90
N ILE A 43 -2.00 13.11 15.35
CA ILE A 43 -1.74 11.67 15.20
C ILE A 43 -2.46 10.91 16.31
N THR A 44 -3.44 10.10 15.94
CA THR A 44 -4.01 9.09 16.83
C THR A 44 -3.06 7.90 16.90
N LYS A 45 -2.48 7.65 18.07
CA LYS A 45 -1.69 6.44 18.31
C LYS A 45 -2.62 5.30 18.66
N ILE A 46 -2.66 4.29 17.82
CA ILE A 46 -3.36 3.04 18.13
C ILE A 46 -2.53 2.33 19.22
N GLN A 47 -3.20 2.01 20.35
CA GLN A 47 -2.58 1.18 21.38
C GLN A 47 -2.79 -0.28 21.00
N LEU A 48 -1.71 -0.95 20.64
CA LEU A 48 -1.72 -2.38 20.41
C LEU A 48 -1.56 -3.14 21.73
N PRO A 49 -2.16 -4.33 21.87
CA PRO A 49 -1.89 -5.22 23.00
C PRO A 49 -0.44 -5.66 23.01
N GLU A 50 0.04 -6.13 24.16
CA GLU A 50 1.37 -6.74 24.27
C GLU A 50 1.48 -7.96 23.36
N GLU A 51 2.62 -8.09 22.67
CA GLU A 51 2.86 -9.20 21.76
C GLU A 51 3.01 -10.51 22.54
N LEU A 52 2.23 -11.50 22.16
CA LEU A 52 2.25 -12.84 22.75
C LEU A 52 3.50 -13.59 22.28
N ASP A 53 4.27 -14.15 23.21
CA ASP A 53 5.37 -15.04 22.87
C ASP A 53 4.84 -16.45 22.59
N VAL A 54 4.81 -16.81 21.32
CA VAL A 54 4.35 -18.13 20.84
C VAL A 54 5.48 -18.90 20.13
N ALA A 55 6.74 -18.50 20.38
CA ALA A 55 7.89 -19.05 19.67
C ALA A 55 8.07 -20.55 19.86
N GLU A 56 7.85 -21.05 21.07
CA GLU A 56 8.03 -22.46 21.41
C GLU A 56 6.70 -23.27 21.37
N GLU A 57 5.61 -22.64 20.98
CA GLU A 57 4.32 -23.30 20.94
C GLU A 57 4.15 -24.13 19.65
N GLN A 58 3.44 -25.27 19.78
CA GLN A 58 3.01 -26.04 18.62
C GLN A 58 2.12 -25.18 17.71
N PRO A 59 2.29 -25.25 16.39
CA PRO A 59 1.48 -24.47 15.46
C PRO A 59 -0.01 -24.81 15.60
N ARG A 60 -0.83 -23.78 15.78
CA ARG A 60 -2.29 -23.81 15.72
C ARG A 60 -2.74 -22.88 14.61
N VAL A 61 -2.93 -23.44 13.43
CA VAL A 61 -3.21 -22.70 12.20
C VAL A 61 -4.71 -22.47 12.05
N GLY A 62 -5.11 -21.21 11.86
CA GLY A 62 -6.45 -20.85 11.40
C GLY A 62 -6.43 -20.57 9.90
N VAL A 63 -7.35 -21.14 9.14
CA VAL A 63 -7.48 -20.94 7.69
C VAL A 63 -8.78 -20.21 7.39
N PHE A 64 -8.71 -19.08 6.70
CA PHE A 64 -9.87 -18.29 6.28
C PHE A 64 -9.94 -18.21 4.76
N VAL A 65 -10.98 -18.81 4.18
CA VAL A 65 -11.15 -18.92 2.73
C VAL A 65 -12.13 -17.86 2.25
N CYS A 66 -11.72 -17.04 1.30
CA CYS A 66 -12.52 -15.93 0.76
C CYS A 66 -13.29 -16.36 -0.48
N ASN A 67 -14.59 -16.04 -0.52
CA ASN A 67 -15.37 -16.16 -1.75
C ASN A 67 -15.04 -15.04 -2.75
N CYS A 68 -14.65 -13.85 -2.27
CA CYS A 68 -14.41 -12.66 -3.10
C CYS A 68 -15.59 -12.40 -4.07
N GLY A 69 -16.83 -12.58 -3.60
CA GLY A 69 -18.02 -12.64 -4.44
C GLY A 69 -17.89 -13.72 -5.53
N ILE A 70 -18.18 -13.35 -6.76
CA ILE A 70 -18.08 -14.27 -7.92
C ILE A 70 -16.62 -14.52 -8.39
N ASN A 71 -15.65 -13.71 -7.93
CA ASN A 71 -14.28 -13.80 -8.44
C ASN A 71 -13.57 -15.10 -8.02
N ILE A 72 -13.88 -15.61 -6.85
CA ILE A 72 -13.39 -16.91 -6.38
C ILE A 72 -14.56 -17.89 -6.29
N GLY A 73 -15.63 -17.55 -5.55
CA GLY A 73 -16.77 -18.44 -5.32
C GLY A 73 -17.58 -18.76 -6.57
N GLY A 74 -17.45 -18.00 -7.64
CA GLY A 74 -18.04 -18.33 -8.93
C GLY A 74 -17.28 -19.40 -9.73
N VAL A 75 -16.08 -19.78 -9.30
CA VAL A 75 -15.19 -20.72 -10.02
C VAL A 75 -14.70 -21.85 -9.11
N VAL A 76 -14.35 -21.55 -7.87
CA VAL A 76 -13.82 -22.47 -6.86
C VAL A 76 -14.94 -22.92 -5.93
N ASP A 77 -15.02 -24.19 -5.64
CA ASP A 77 -15.84 -24.74 -4.56
C ASP A 77 -15.23 -24.37 -3.20
N VAL A 78 -15.54 -23.14 -2.74
CA VAL A 78 -14.99 -22.58 -1.50
C VAL A 78 -15.38 -23.43 -0.27
N PRO A 79 -16.63 -23.91 -0.10
CA PRO A 79 -16.97 -24.83 0.97
C PRO A 79 -16.12 -26.12 0.94
N GLY A 80 -15.89 -26.68 -0.24
CA GLY A 80 -15.03 -27.86 -0.41
C GLY A 80 -13.56 -27.58 -0.10
N VAL A 81 -13.04 -26.36 -0.36
CA VAL A 81 -11.69 -25.96 0.05
C VAL A 81 -11.60 -25.80 1.57
N ARG A 82 -12.60 -25.17 2.22
CA ARG A 82 -12.69 -25.05 3.67
C ARG A 82 -12.70 -26.42 4.35
N ALA A 83 -13.59 -27.31 3.92
CA ALA A 83 -13.70 -28.67 4.46
C ALA A 83 -12.41 -29.50 4.26
N TYR A 84 -11.67 -29.23 3.19
CA TYR A 84 -10.34 -29.79 2.97
C TYR A 84 -9.31 -29.22 3.95
N ALA A 85 -9.32 -27.90 4.15
CA ALA A 85 -8.39 -27.21 5.05
C ALA A 85 -8.48 -27.70 6.48
N GLU A 86 -9.69 -28.01 6.99
CA GLU A 86 -9.91 -28.55 8.34
C GLU A 86 -9.16 -29.85 8.63
N LYS A 87 -8.82 -30.61 7.57
CA LYS A 87 -8.14 -31.91 7.69
C LYS A 87 -6.62 -31.80 7.57
N LEU A 88 -6.10 -30.62 7.34
CA LEU A 88 -4.65 -30.42 7.17
C LEU A 88 -3.93 -30.46 8.52
N PRO A 89 -2.68 -30.94 8.55
CA PRO A 89 -1.87 -30.93 9.76
C PRO A 89 -1.76 -29.51 10.33
N HIS A 90 -1.83 -29.38 11.65
CA HIS A 90 -1.75 -28.14 12.42
C HIS A 90 -2.93 -27.16 12.20
N VAL A 91 -3.86 -27.42 11.31
CA VAL A 91 -5.08 -26.62 11.20
C VAL A 91 -6.05 -27.01 12.30
N VAL A 92 -6.40 -26.06 13.15
CA VAL A 92 -7.32 -26.24 14.27
C VAL A 92 -8.65 -25.53 14.05
N TYR A 93 -8.69 -24.65 13.04
CA TYR A 93 -9.90 -23.94 12.64
C TYR A 93 -9.85 -23.60 11.15
N ALA A 94 -10.94 -23.77 10.45
CA ALA A 94 -11.11 -23.25 9.09
C ALA A 94 -12.52 -22.69 8.89
N ASP A 95 -12.61 -21.57 8.20
CA ASP A 95 -13.88 -20.90 7.91
C ASP A 95 -13.87 -20.30 6.50
N GLU A 96 -15.04 -19.98 6.00
CA GLU A 96 -15.23 -19.30 4.73
C GLU A 96 -15.96 -17.97 4.93
N ASN A 97 -15.61 -16.98 4.13
CA ASN A 97 -16.16 -15.64 4.25
C ASN A 97 -16.47 -15.05 2.88
N LEU A 98 -17.53 -14.28 2.77
CA LEU A 98 -17.88 -13.64 1.49
C LEU A 98 -16.79 -12.69 1.05
N PHE A 99 -16.31 -11.82 1.95
CA PHE A 99 -15.18 -10.92 1.76
C PHE A 99 -14.29 -10.93 3.00
N THR A 100 -13.22 -11.72 2.98
CA THR A 100 -12.30 -11.81 4.13
C THR A 100 -11.64 -10.46 4.47
N CYS A 101 -11.53 -9.55 3.50
CA CYS A 101 -10.99 -8.20 3.69
C CYS A 101 -12.00 -7.20 4.27
N SER A 102 -13.26 -7.54 4.48
CA SER A 102 -14.24 -6.64 5.10
C SER A 102 -13.98 -6.47 6.60
N GLN A 103 -14.40 -5.34 7.14
CA GLN A 103 -14.15 -5.01 8.55
C GLN A 103 -14.80 -6.00 9.51
N ASP A 104 -16.03 -6.39 9.24
CA ASP A 104 -16.77 -7.39 10.02
C ASP A 104 -16.07 -8.75 10.05
N THR A 105 -15.50 -9.17 8.91
CA THR A 105 -14.73 -10.42 8.85
C THR A 105 -13.38 -10.28 9.56
N GLN A 106 -12.74 -9.13 9.52
CA GLN A 106 -11.52 -8.90 10.31
C GLN A 106 -11.80 -9.00 11.82
N GLU A 107 -12.92 -8.44 12.30
CA GLU A 107 -13.33 -8.62 13.70
C GLU A 107 -13.59 -10.11 14.03
N LYS A 108 -14.28 -10.83 13.14
CA LYS A 108 -14.47 -12.28 13.27
C LYS A 108 -13.15 -13.05 13.33
N ILE A 109 -12.16 -12.68 12.50
CA ILE A 109 -10.82 -13.28 12.55
C ILE A 109 -10.18 -13.06 13.91
N LYS A 110 -10.26 -11.83 14.47
CA LYS A 110 -9.74 -11.51 15.81
C LYS A 110 -10.41 -12.35 16.91
N GLU A 111 -11.73 -12.52 16.83
CA GLU A 111 -12.47 -13.38 17.75
C GLU A 111 -11.99 -14.84 17.67
N LYS A 112 -11.84 -15.37 16.46
CA LYS A 112 -11.42 -16.76 16.24
C LYS A 112 -9.96 -16.99 16.63
N ILE A 113 -9.08 -16.02 16.46
CA ILE A 113 -7.71 -16.08 16.98
C ILE A 113 -7.74 -16.31 18.50
N LYS A 114 -8.57 -15.55 19.24
CA LYS A 114 -8.66 -15.66 20.70
C LYS A 114 -9.36 -16.95 21.13
N GLU A 115 -10.49 -17.28 20.51
CA GLU A 115 -11.33 -18.44 20.84
C GLU A 115 -10.56 -19.76 20.68
N HIS A 116 -9.90 -19.95 19.54
CA HIS A 116 -9.14 -21.15 19.21
C HIS A 116 -7.66 -21.06 19.56
N LYS A 117 -7.23 -19.95 20.20
CA LYS A 117 -5.83 -19.70 20.54
C LYS A 117 -4.91 -19.88 19.34
N LEU A 118 -5.34 -19.38 18.17
CA LEU A 118 -4.55 -19.50 16.94
C LEU A 118 -3.23 -18.74 17.12
N ASN A 119 -2.15 -19.34 16.68
CA ASN A 119 -0.83 -18.72 16.68
C ASN A 119 -0.20 -18.65 15.28
N ARG A 120 -0.94 -19.09 14.27
CA ARG A 120 -0.64 -18.94 12.84
C ARG A 120 -1.94 -18.68 12.08
N VAL A 121 -1.91 -17.81 11.10
CA VAL A 121 -3.10 -17.49 10.30
C VAL A 121 -2.80 -17.60 8.81
N VAL A 122 -3.68 -18.29 8.08
CA VAL A 122 -3.67 -18.37 6.62
C VAL A 122 -4.94 -17.74 6.10
N VAL A 123 -4.80 -16.80 5.15
CA VAL A 123 -5.93 -16.27 4.40
C VAL A 123 -5.81 -16.72 2.94
N ALA A 124 -6.76 -17.52 2.49
CA ALA A 124 -6.84 -17.96 1.10
C ALA A 124 -7.79 -17.02 0.33
N SER A 125 -7.21 -16.10 -0.44
CA SER A 125 -7.98 -15.04 -1.10
C SER A 125 -7.26 -14.45 -2.34
N CYS A 126 -7.26 -13.15 -2.49
CA CYS A 126 -6.58 -12.42 -3.56
C CYS A 126 -5.05 -12.37 -3.38
N SER A 127 -4.39 -11.54 -4.18
CA SER A 127 -2.93 -11.36 -4.10
C SER A 127 -2.50 -10.73 -2.76
N PRO A 128 -1.41 -11.22 -2.13
CA PRO A 128 -0.80 -10.59 -0.95
C PRO A 128 -0.49 -9.11 -1.14
N LYS A 129 -0.15 -8.69 -2.38
CA LYS A 129 0.11 -7.28 -2.73
C LYS A 129 -1.07 -6.34 -2.43
N THR A 130 -2.29 -6.89 -2.38
CA THR A 130 -3.48 -6.09 -2.15
C THR A 130 -3.75 -5.87 -0.67
N HIS A 131 -3.75 -6.92 0.14
CA HIS A 131 -4.29 -6.87 1.50
C HIS A 131 -3.41 -7.51 2.59
N ALA A 132 -2.21 -8.02 2.28
CA ALA A 132 -1.36 -8.61 3.31
C ALA A 132 -1.10 -7.67 4.50
N PRO A 133 -0.75 -6.37 4.30
CA PRO A 133 -0.55 -5.46 5.43
C PRO A 133 -1.75 -5.36 6.36
N MET A 134 -2.97 -5.26 5.81
CA MET A 134 -4.21 -5.17 6.58
C MET A 134 -4.45 -6.42 7.46
N PHE A 135 -4.20 -7.62 6.94
CA PHE A 135 -4.30 -8.83 7.74
C PHE A 135 -3.20 -8.92 8.81
N MET A 136 -1.99 -8.46 8.50
CA MET A 136 -0.91 -8.36 9.48
C MET A 136 -1.28 -7.41 10.63
N GLU A 137 -1.89 -6.26 10.34
CA GLU A 137 -2.45 -5.35 11.35
C GLU A 137 -3.57 -6.02 12.17
N THR A 138 -4.38 -6.87 11.54
CA THR A 138 -5.42 -7.66 12.24
C THR A 138 -4.80 -8.62 13.27
N LEU A 139 -3.67 -9.24 12.95
CA LEU A 139 -2.94 -10.09 13.90
C LEU A 139 -2.34 -9.25 15.04
N GLU A 140 -1.69 -8.13 14.74
CA GLU A 140 -1.14 -7.22 15.74
C GLU A 140 -2.20 -6.72 16.72
N ALA A 141 -3.42 -6.45 16.23
CA ALA A 141 -4.55 -6.06 17.07
C ALA A 141 -5.01 -7.18 18.05
N CYS A 142 -4.55 -8.41 17.85
CA CYS A 142 -4.75 -9.53 18.75
C CYS A 142 -3.52 -9.86 19.61
N GLY A 143 -2.43 -9.12 19.48
CA GLY A 143 -1.16 -9.42 20.12
C GLY A 143 -0.37 -10.53 19.44
N LEU A 144 -0.76 -10.97 18.25
CA LEU A 144 0.06 -11.91 17.46
C LEU A 144 1.10 -11.16 16.65
N ASN A 145 2.29 -11.75 16.54
CA ASN A 145 3.33 -11.23 15.66
C ASN A 145 2.84 -11.21 14.20
N PRO A 146 2.91 -10.08 13.47
CA PRO A 146 2.34 -9.94 12.13
C PRO A 146 2.96 -10.87 11.09
N TYR A 147 4.16 -11.40 11.35
CA TYR A 147 4.86 -12.31 10.44
C TYR A 147 4.45 -13.78 10.62
N LEU A 148 3.55 -14.08 11.54
CA LEU A 148 2.91 -15.41 11.69
C LEU A 148 1.69 -15.56 10.79
N PHE A 149 1.72 -14.88 9.66
CA PHE A 149 0.68 -14.78 8.65
C PHE A 149 1.16 -15.30 7.30
N GLU A 150 0.30 -16.03 6.61
CA GLU A 150 0.52 -16.50 5.24
C GLU A 150 -0.71 -16.24 4.37
N MET A 151 -0.53 -16.02 3.10
CA MET A 151 -1.63 -15.74 2.17
C MET A 151 -1.56 -16.62 0.94
N ALA A 152 -2.58 -17.49 0.76
CA ALA A 152 -2.75 -18.30 -0.43
C ALA A 152 -3.49 -17.50 -1.51
N ASN A 153 -2.85 -17.25 -2.65
CA ASN A 153 -3.47 -16.51 -3.75
C ASN A 153 -4.32 -17.43 -4.63
N ILE A 154 -5.58 -17.66 -4.21
CA ILE A 154 -6.55 -18.49 -4.92
C ILE A 154 -7.41 -17.70 -5.91
N ARG A 155 -7.15 -16.39 -6.11
CA ARG A 155 -7.81 -15.57 -7.13
C ARG A 155 -6.94 -15.37 -8.37
N ASN A 156 -5.85 -14.58 -8.25
CA ASN A 156 -5.04 -14.20 -9.39
C ASN A 156 -4.24 -15.35 -9.98
N GLN A 157 -3.83 -16.31 -9.15
CA GLN A 157 -3.06 -17.48 -9.56
C GLN A 157 -3.91 -18.72 -9.80
N ASP A 158 -5.21 -18.65 -9.54
CA ASP A 158 -6.10 -19.80 -9.61
C ASP A 158 -7.44 -19.48 -10.31
N SER A 159 -8.44 -18.94 -9.62
CA SER A 159 -9.79 -18.77 -10.18
C SER A 159 -9.81 -17.97 -11.49
N TRP A 160 -8.97 -16.96 -11.64
CA TRP A 160 -8.85 -16.19 -12.87
C TRP A 160 -8.10 -16.93 -13.99
N VAL A 161 -7.21 -17.86 -13.63
CA VAL A 161 -6.48 -18.68 -14.59
C VAL A 161 -7.32 -19.85 -15.10
N HIS A 162 -8.13 -20.42 -14.22
CA HIS A 162 -8.97 -21.59 -14.48
C HIS A 162 -10.46 -21.25 -14.54
N ALA A 163 -10.82 -20.07 -15.01
CA ALA A 163 -12.21 -19.57 -14.99
C ALA A 163 -13.23 -20.50 -15.69
N ASN A 164 -12.77 -21.31 -16.67
CA ASN A 164 -13.58 -22.24 -17.44
C ASN A 164 -13.43 -23.70 -17.00
N ASP A 165 -12.67 -23.99 -15.93
CA ASP A 165 -12.45 -25.33 -15.40
C ASP A 165 -12.52 -25.32 -13.88
N HIS A 166 -13.75 -25.38 -13.37
CA HIS A 166 -14.06 -25.30 -11.93
C HIS A 166 -13.43 -26.44 -11.13
N GLU A 167 -13.30 -27.63 -11.73
CA GLU A 167 -12.69 -28.76 -11.06
C GLU A 167 -11.18 -28.58 -10.90
N ALA A 168 -10.49 -28.16 -11.95
CA ALA A 168 -9.06 -27.82 -11.88
C ALA A 168 -8.80 -26.66 -10.93
N ALA A 169 -9.62 -25.61 -10.95
CA ALA A 169 -9.55 -24.51 -10.02
C ALA A 169 -9.67 -24.98 -8.57
N THR A 170 -10.70 -25.77 -8.27
CA THR A 170 -10.91 -26.28 -6.90
C THR A 170 -9.74 -27.16 -6.43
N ARG A 171 -9.21 -28.04 -7.31
CA ARG A 171 -8.02 -28.86 -6.99
C ARG A 171 -6.82 -27.98 -6.67
N LYS A 172 -6.54 -26.98 -7.52
CA LYS A 172 -5.42 -26.05 -7.34
C LYS A 172 -5.58 -25.17 -6.10
N ALA A 173 -6.79 -24.70 -5.81
CA ALA A 173 -7.07 -23.97 -4.57
C ALA A 173 -6.72 -24.79 -3.33
N LYS A 174 -7.11 -26.08 -3.31
CA LYS A 174 -6.75 -27.02 -2.24
C LYS A 174 -5.23 -27.17 -2.10
N ASP A 175 -4.51 -27.29 -3.21
CA ASP A 175 -3.05 -27.39 -3.20
C ASP A 175 -2.38 -26.11 -2.69
N LEU A 176 -2.84 -24.94 -3.11
CA LEU A 176 -2.34 -23.65 -2.64
C LEU A 176 -2.58 -23.48 -1.15
N VAL A 177 -3.77 -23.83 -0.65
CA VAL A 177 -4.08 -23.78 0.77
C VAL A 177 -3.23 -24.77 1.57
N ARG A 178 -3.04 -26.00 1.07
CA ARG A 178 -2.17 -27.01 1.71
C ARG A 178 -0.74 -26.49 1.83
N MET A 179 -0.18 -25.92 0.77
CA MET A 179 1.16 -25.35 0.78
C MET A 179 1.28 -24.19 1.77
N SER A 180 0.28 -23.29 1.79
CA SER A 180 0.27 -22.14 2.69
C SER A 180 0.10 -22.56 4.16
N ALA A 181 -0.73 -23.56 4.45
CA ALA A 181 -0.87 -24.12 5.81
C ALA A 181 0.43 -24.78 6.29
N ALA A 182 1.09 -25.56 5.43
CA ALA A 182 2.37 -26.17 5.74
C ALA A 182 3.46 -25.11 5.97
N ARG A 183 3.50 -24.06 5.16
CA ARG A 183 4.43 -22.93 5.34
C ARG A 183 4.12 -22.19 6.63
N ALA A 184 2.86 -21.86 6.90
CA ALA A 184 2.45 -21.15 8.11
C ALA A 184 2.92 -21.89 9.37
N ALA A 185 2.84 -23.21 9.41
CA ALA A 185 3.32 -24.00 10.53
C ALA A 185 4.83 -23.85 10.80
N THR A 186 5.62 -23.43 9.81
CA THR A 186 7.07 -23.22 9.94
C THR A 186 7.48 -21.77 10.18
N LEU A 187 6.54 -20.82 10.14
CA LEU A 187 6.83 -19.40 10.36
C LEU A 187 7.33 -19.16 11.79
N LYS A 188 8.26 -18.24 11.89
CA LYS A 188 8.82 -17.78 13.17
C LYS A 188 8.48 -16.31 13.38
N MET A 189 8.39 -15.92 14.64
CA MET A 189 8.25 -14.52 15.01
C MET A 189 9.46 -13.72 14.52
N LEU A 190 9.18 -12.61 13.83
CA LEU A 190 10.21 -11.68 13.39
C LEU A 190 10.09 -10.37 14.16
N LYS A 191 11.20 -9.72 14.42
CA LYS A 191 11.25 -8.42 15.09
C LYS A 191 11.41 -7.30 14.05
N SER A 192 10.55 -6.32 14.13
CA SER A 192 10.70 -5.08 13.35
C SER A 192 11.94 -4.33 13.81
N LYS A 193 12.72 -3.82 12.84
CA LYS A 193 13.88 -2.99 13.10
C LYS A 193 13.61 -1.57 12.64
N THR A 194 13.65 -0.62 13.57
CA THR A 194 13.58 0.81 13.21
C THR A 194 14.96 1.27 12.75
N VAL A 195 15.01 1.81 11.54
CA VAL A 195 16.24 2.36 10.97
C VAL A 195 16.07 3.88 10.84
N PRO A 196 17.01 4.69 11.36
CA PRO A 196 16.98 6.12 11.18
C PRO A 196 17.14 6.47 9.69
N ILE A 197 16.34 7.41 9.21
CA ILE A 197 16.43 7.92 7.85
C ILE A 197 16.81 9.39 7.85
N ASN A 198 17.63 9.81 6.89
CA ASN A 198 17.87 11.22 6.63
C ASN A 198 16.75 11.77 5.76
N LYS A 199 15.96 12.69 6.30
CA LYS A 199 14.81 13.30 5.62
C LYS A 199 15.24 14.39 4.61
N ARG A 200 16.34 14.20 3.89
CA ARG A 200 16.80 15.08 2.82
C ARG A 200 16.43 14.48 1.46
N ALA A 201 15.89 15.29 0.58
CA ALA A 201 15.56 14.86 -0.78
C ALA A 201 16.69 15.20 -1.76
N LEU A 202 16.89 14.34 -2.74
CA LEU A 202 17.73 14.57 -3.91
C LEU A 202 16.84 14.67 -5.14
N VAL A 203 16.98 15.74 -5.90
CA VAL A 203 16.32 15.95 -7.19
C VAL A 203 17.40 16.01 -8.28
N ILE A 204 17.32 15.11 -9.23
CA ILE A 204 18.26 15.06 -10.37
C ILE A 204 17.58 15.69 -11.58
N GLY A 205 18.14 16.81 -12.06
CA GLY A 205 17.64 17.63 -13.15
C GLY A 205 16.88 18.86 -12.67
N GLY A 206 17.37 20.04 -13.06
CA GLY A 206 16.82 21.35 -12.73
C GLY A 206 15.85 21.90 -13.79
N GLY A 207 15.17 21.03 -14.54
CA GLY A 207 14.08 21.43 -15.43
C GLY A 207 12.82 21.82 -14.66
N ILE A 208 11.72 22.18 -15.36
CA ILE A 208 10.45 22.60 -14.73
C ILE A 208 9.94 21.55 -13.72
N ALA A 209 9.98 20.28 -14.08
CA ALA A 209 9.51 19.20 -13.18
C ALA A 209 10.38 19.11 -11.92
N GLY A 210 11.71 19.12 -12.06
CA GLY A 210 12.63 19.06 -10.92
C GLY A 210 12.52 20.27 -10.00
N MET A 211 12.42 21.48 -10.56
CA MET A 211 12.24 22.70 -9.77
C MET A 211 10.92 22.69 -8.99
N ASN A 212 9.80 22.27 -9.60
CA ASN A 212 8.52 22.13 -8.91
C ASN A 212 8.55 21.05 -7.82
N ALA A 213 9.21 19.92 -8.09
CA ALA A 213 9.39 18.87 -7.08
C ALA A 213 10.21 19.37 -5.89
N ALA A 214 11.31 20.09 -6.16
CA ALA A 214 12.16 20.68 -5.14
C ALA A 214 11.39 21.67 -4.25
N LEU A 215 10.65 22.60 -4.88
CA LEU A 215 9.81 23.55 -4.14
C LEU A 215 8.70 22.88 -3.35
N GLY A 216 8.03 21.89 -3.93
CA GLY A 216 6.98 21.13 -3.24
C GLY A 216 7.48 20.43 -1.98
N LEU A 217 8.68 19.85 -2.01
CA LEU A 217 9.32 19.23 -0.86
C LEU A 217 9.83 20.28 0.16
N ALA A 218 10.46 21.34 -0.33
CA ALA A 218 11.01 22.39 0.53
C ALA A 218 9.91 23.15 1.29
N ARG A 219 8.77 23.41 0.65
CA ARG A 219 7.58 24.02 1.26
C ARG A 219 6.97 23.12 2.33
N GLN A 220 7.15 21.80 2.22
CA GLN A 220 6.79 20.85 3.26
C GLN A 220 7.83 20.73 4.39
N GLY A 221 8.90 21.52 4.34
CA GLY A 221 9.92 21.60 5.38
C GLY A 221 11.11 20.66 5.18
N PHE A 222 11.19 19.90 4.10
CA PHE A 222 12.32 18.99 3.84
C PHE A 222 13.48 19.75 3.17
N PRO A 223 14.74 19.52 3.62
CA PRO A 223 15.91 19.98 2.89
C PRO A 223 16.03 19.26 1.53
N VAL A 224 16.33 20.00 0.47
CA VAL A 224 16.42 19.48 -0.90
C VAL A 224 17.76 19.86 -1.52
N VAL A 225 18.37 18.88 -2.19
CA VAL A 225 19.51 19.11 -3.08
C VAL A 225 19.04 18.89 -4.51
N VAL A 226 19.20 19.89 -5.36
CA VAL A 226 18.97 19.79 -6.80
C VAL A 226 20.32 19.68 -7.49
N VAL A 227 20.49 18.65 -8.33
CA VAL A 227 21.68 18.48 -9.16
C VAL A 227 21.31 18.76 -10.60
N GLU A 228 21.96 19.75 -11.22
CA GLU A 228 21.77 20.09 -12.62
C GLU A 228 23.13 20.04 -13.35
N LYS A 229 23.16 19.40 -14.51
CA LYS A 229 24.39 19.26 -15.30
C LYS A 229 24.78 20.52 -16.08
N GLU A 230 23.78 21.37 -16.37
CA GLU A 230 23.98 22.64 -17.09
C GLU A 230 24.25 23.79 -16.08
N ALA A 231 24.87 24.84 -16.54
CA ALA A 231 25.17 26.00 -15.69
C ALA A 231 23.93 26.75 -15.20
N GLU A 232 22.77 26.52 -15.83
CA GLU A 232 21.52 27.21 -15.53
C GLU A 232 20.35 26.23 -15.42
N LEU A 233 19.45 26.53 -14.49
CA LEU A 233 18.19 25.84 -14.35
C LEU A 233 17.25 26.07 -15.53
N GLY A 234 16.29 25.16 -15.75
CA GLY A 234 15.24 25.33 -16.74
C GLY A 234 15.19 24.21 -17.78
N GLY A 235 16.28 23.51 -18.02
CA GLY A 235 16.34 22.41 -18.97
C GLY A 235 15.77 22.76 -20.33
N PHE A 236 14.93 21.92 -20.93
CA PHE A 236 14.35 22.16 -22.26
C PHE A 236 13.46 23.40 -22.33
N ALA A 237 12.83 23.81 -21.23
CA ALA A 237 11.98 25.01 -21.21
C ALA A 237 12.69 26.30 -21.56
N ARG A 238 14.02 26.36 -21.41
CA ARG A 238 14.84 27.50 -21.86
C ARG A 238 14.77 27.78 -23.38
N ARG A 239 14.32 26.77 -24.15
CA ARG A 239 14.19 26.85 -25.62
C ARG A 239 12.75 27.11 -26.07
N LEU A 240 11.79 27.16 -25.14
CA LEU A 240 10.39 27.38 -25.43
C LEU A 240 10.01 28.82 -25.06
N HIS A 241 9.22 29.47 -25.89
CA HIS A 241 8.77 30.85 -25.63
C HIS A 241 7.33 30.89 -25.14
N HIS A 242 6.43 30.15 -25.79
CA HIS A 242 5.00 30.16 -25.45
C HIS A 242 4.43 28.73 -25.48
N THR A 243 3.39 28.49 -24.71
CA THR A 243 2.54 27.28 -24.87
C THR A 243 1.60 27.47 -26.07
N ILE A 244 0.88 26.41 -26.44
CA ILE A 244 -0.16 26.44 -27.48
C ILE A 244 -1.26 27.46 -27.10
N GLU A 245 -1.55 27.59 -25.81
CA GLU A 245 -2.53 28.53 -25.25
C GLU A 245 -2.00 29.97 -25.09
N GLY A 246 -0.75 30.19 -25.47
CA GLY A 246 -0.13 31.52 -25.46
C GLY A 246 0.53 31.95 -24.15
N ALA A 247 0.69 31.07 -23.17
CA ALA A 247 1.37 31.40 -21.91
C ALA A 247 2.88 31.59 -22.14
N ASP A 248 3.45 32.62 -21.51
CA ASP A 248 4.88 32.95 -21.58
C ASP A 248 5.70 31.99 -20.68
N ILE A 249 6.44 31.10 -21.32
CA ILE A 249 7.27 30.11 -20.62
C ILE A 249 8.51 30.74 -20.02
N GLN A 250 9.08 31.78 -20.64
CA GLN A 250 10.30 32.44 -20.14
C GLN A 250 10.00 33.22 -18.86
N ALA A 251 8.88 33.92 -18.81
CA ALA A 251 8.44 34.61 -17.60
C ALA A 251 8.19 33.62 -16.45
N TYR A 252 7.49 32.52 -16.73
CA TYR A 252 7.26 31.45 -15.76
C TYR A 252 8.57 30.82 -15.28
N LEU A 253 9.51 30.52 -16.20
CA LEU A 253 10.78 29.90 -15.87
C LEU A 253 11.62 30.80 -14.97
N LYS A 254 11.68 32.11 -15.29
CA LYS A 254 12.39 33.09 -14.46
C LYS A 254 11.84 33.16 -13.04
N GLN A 255 10.52 33.18 -12.90
CA GLN A 255 9.87 33.15 -11.60
C GLN A 255 10.24 31.86 -10.82
N LEU A 256 10.07 30.71 -11.46
CA LEU A 256 10.29 29.40 -10.82
C LEU A 256 11.76 29.23 -10.40
N ALA A 257 12.71 29.59 -11.26
CA ALA A 257 14.13 29.54 -10.94
C ALA A 257 14.49 30.50 -9.79
N GLY A 258 13.89 31.68 -9.77
CA GLY A 258 14.05 32.65 -8.68
C GLY A 258 13.52 32.12 -7.35
N GLU A 259 12.37 31.44 -7.34
CA GLU A 259 11.82 30.81 -6.14
C GLU A 259 12.73 29.68 -5.62
N VAL A 260 13.28 28.84 -6.53
CA VAL A 260 14.23 27.79 -6.16
C VAL A 260 15.50 28.37 -5.57
N ALA A 261 16.10 29.38 -6.22
CA ALA A 261 17.33 29.98 -5.75
C ALA A 261 17.17 30.73 -4.42
N GLY A 262 16.01 31.35 -4.19
CA GLY A 262 15.70 32.07 -2.95
C GLY A 262 15.25 31.20 -1.77
N HIS A 263 15.01 29.91 -1.98
CA HIS A 263 14.43 29.07 -0.93
C HIS A 263 15.49 28.47 0.01
N ALA A 264 15.48 28.84 1.29
CA ALA A 264 16.50 28.48 2.28
C ALA A 264 16.75 26.95 2.45
N LYS A 265 15.79 26.11 2.07
CA LYS A 265 15.91 24.63 2.17
C LYS A 265 16.34 23.97 0.86
N ILE A 266 16.58 24.74 -0.21
CA ILE A 266 17.02 24.20 -1.50
C ILE A 266 18.48 24.59 -1.73
N ARG A 267 19.29 23.59 -2.07
CA ARG A 267 20.66 23.77 -2.54
C ARG A 267 20.77 23.25 -3.97
N VAL A 268 21.23 24.08 -4.89
CA VAL A 268 21.53 23.68 -6.28
C VAL A 268 23.03 23.41 -6.41
N LEU A 269 23.36 22.32 -7.09
CA LEU A 269 24.72 21.84 -7.39
C LEU A 269 24.87 21.61 -8.88
#